data_d69a01a6192ceeb30e285ae908048479
#
_entry.id   d69a01a6192ceeb30e285ae908048479
#
_cell.length_a   1.000
_cell.length_b   1.000
_cell.length_c   1.000
_cell.angle_alpha   90.00
_cell.angle_beta   90.00
_cell.angle_gamma   90.00
#
_symmetry.space_group_name_H-M   'P 1'
#
loop_
_entity.id
_entity.type
_entity.pdbx_description
1 polymer ?
#
loop_
_entity_poly.entity_id
_entity_poly.type
_entity_poly.pdbx_seq_one_letter_code
_entity_poly.pdbx_strand_id
1 'polypeptide(L)'
;MRRLLRGTGWTFIGMGSFVLYFLVYQLVGTNAVTSRGQSDLRNELQREWTATATPPKANPKKVVQRRVAAGKALAVIDIPKIKLDNKVIVEGVGRDELRKGPGHVPSTVLPGQAGTFGVSGHRTTYGAPFYRLNELEKGDTITVVTREAVYTYTVTRTAIVRPTDTQVLDNVIGPDDKPKATITLTTCHPRYSARQRLIVFGDLSYTSVNTGKVAA
;
A
#
# COMPACT_ATOMS: atom_id res chain seq x y z
N MET A 1 8.97 -30.29 48.00
CA MET A 1 9.84 -29.96 46.89
C MET A 1 9.33 -30.41 45.50
N ARG A 2 9.06 -31.69 45.25
CA ARG A 2 8.56 -32.21 43.95
C ARG A 2 7.24 -31.58 43.45
N ARG A 3 6.29 -31.24 44.34
CA ARG A 3 5.02 -30.59 43.92
C ARG A 3 5.20 -29.14 43.48
N LEU A 4 6.10 -28.41 44.12
CA LEU A 4 6.46 -27.04 43.73
C LEU A 4 7.16 -27.01 42.36
N LEU A 5 8.13 -27.92 42.15
CA LEU A 5 8.81 -28.04 40.85
C LEU A 5 7.86 -28.42 39.70
N ARG A 6 6.87 -29.29 39.96
CA ARG A 6 5.84 -29.61 38.97
C ARG A 6 4.93 -28.40 38.70
N GLY A 7 4.52 -27.65 39.73
CA GLY A 7 3.69 -26.46 39.56
C GLY A 7 4.38 -25.39 38.71
N THR A 8 5.63 -25.07 39.03
CA THR A 8 6.41 -24.11 38.25
C THR A 8 6.62 -24.55 36.77
N GLY A 9 6.86 -25.86 36.55
CA GLY A 9 6.98 -26.42 35.20
C GLY A 9 5.71 -26.23 34.37
N TRP A 10 4.54 -26.50 34.92
CA TRP A 10 3.26 -26.30 34.23
C TRP A 10 2.97 -24.81 33.94
N THR A 11 3.37 -23.90 34.85
CA THR A 11 3.24 -22.45 34.62
C THR A 11 4.09 -21.99 33.45
N PHE A 12 5.34 -22.46 33.36
CA PHE A 12 6.20 -22.12 32.21
C PHE A 12 5.68 -22.70 30.89
N ILE A 13 5.16 -23.92 30.88
CA ILE A 13 4.54 -24.53 29.71
C ILE A 13 3.31 -23.70 29.28
N GLY A 14 2.44 -23.34 30.25
CA GLY A 14 1.26 -22.51 29.95
C GLY A 14 1.62 -21.16 29.36
N MET A 15 2.63 -20.47 29.95
CA MET A 15 3.09 -19.19 29.48
C MET A 15 3.75 -19.29 28.08
N GLY A 16 4.57 -20.31 27.85
CA GLY A 16 5.18 -20.59 26.55
C GLY A 16 4.13 -20.88 25.46
N SER A 17 3.13 -21.70 25.79
CA SER A 17 2.00 -22.00 24.90
C SER A 17 1.17 -20.76 24.58
N PHE A 18 0.93 -19.88 25.56
CA PHE A 18 0.23 -18.62 25.35
C PHE A 18 1.00 -17.67 24.41
N VAL A 19 2.31 -17.55 24.62
CA VAL A 19 3.17 -16.73 23.73
C VAL A 19 3.16 -17.28 22.30
N LEU A 20 3.29 -18.60 22.16
CA LEU A 20 3.23 -19.27 20.85
C LEU A 20 1.88 -19.04 20.16
N TYR A 21 0.78 -19.25 20.87
CA TYR A 21 -0.57 -18.97 20.37
C TYR A 21 -0.73 -17.51 19.96
N PHE A 22 -0.25 -16.57 20.77
CA PHE A 22 -0.28 -15.15 20.47
C PHE A 22 0.51 -14.80 19.18
N LEU A 23 1.70 -15.39 19.01
CA LEU A 23 2.51 -15.22 17.80
C LEU A 23 1.81 -15.79 16.57
N VAL A 24 1.24 -16.99 16.67
CA VAL A 24 0.44 -17.59 15.59
C VAL A 24 -0.76 -16.72 15.26
N TYR A 25 -1.49 -16.23 16.27
CA TYR A 25 -2.61 -15.31 16.05
C TYR A 25 -2.18 -14.02 15.35
N GLN A 26 -1.05 -13.41 15.75
CA GLN A 26 -0.53 -12.20 15.11
C GLN A 26 -0.14 -12.42 13.63
N LEU A 27 0.43 -13.57 13.32
CA LEU A 27 0.90 -13.84 11.94
C LEU A 27 -0.24 -14.35 11.03
N VAL A 28 -1.05 -15.29 11.51
CA VAL A 28 -2.10 -15.93 10.71
C VAL A 28 -3.39 -15.10 10.72
N GLY A 29 -3.80 -14.61 11.90
CA GLY A 29 -5.04 -13.86 12.06
C GLY A 29 -5.03 -12.54 11.31
N THR A 30 -3.93 -11.77 11.39
CA THR A 30 -3.83 -10.49 10.67
C THR A 30 -3.82 -10.68 9.15
N ASN A 31 -3.17 -11.75 8.66
CA ASN A 31 -3.14 -12.06 7.24
C ASN A 31 -4.52 -12.47 6.70
N ALA A 32 -5.30 -13.24 7.48
CA ALA A 32 -6.67 -13.61 7.10
C ALA A 32 -7.59 -12.40 6.98
N VAL A 33 -7.46 -11.43 7.90
CA VAL A 33 -8.21 -10.15 7.84
C VAL A 33 -7.88 -9.39 6.55
N THR A 34 -6.60 -9.26 6.23
CA THR A 34 -6.17 -8.56 5.01
C THR A 34 -6.63 -9.29 3.75
N SER A 35 -6.53 -10.62 3.71
CA SER A 35 -6.95 -11.40 2.53
C SER A 35 -8.44 -11.22 2.23
N ARG A 36 -9.29 -11.24 3.27
CA ARG A 36 -10.73 -10.96 3.11
C ARG A 36 -10.96 -9.53 2.64
N GLY A 37 -10.34 -8.53 3.30
CA GLY A 37 -10.44 -7.13 2.91
C GLY A 37 -10.00 -6.88 1.46
N GLN A 38 -8.92 -7.52 1.01
CA GLN A 38 -8.44 -7.44 -0.38
C GLN A 38 -9.42 -8.09 -1.36
N SER A 39 -10.03 -9.22 -0.99
CA SER A 39 -11.06 -9.86 -1.83
C SER A 39 -12.29 -8.97 -1.98
N ASP A 40 -12.76 -8.37 -0.89
CA ASP A 40 -13.93 -7.48 -0.91
C ASP A 40 -13.66 -6.22 -1.75
N LEU A 41 -12.50 -5.58 -1.56
CA LEU A 41 -12.07 -4.41 -2.34
C LEU A 41 -11.91 -4.75 -3.83
N ARG A 42 -11.37 -5.92 -4.16
CA ARG A 42 -11.23 -6.38 -5.56
C ARG A 42 -12.59 -6.59 -6.20
N ASN A 43 -13.53 -7.24 -5.50
CA ASN A 43 -14.88 -7.43 -5.98
C ASN A 43 -15.62 -6.10 -6.20
N GLU A 44 -15.36 -5.12 -5.32
CA GLU A 44 -15.88 -3.75 -5.47
C GLU A 44 -15.36 -3.10 -6.75
N LEU A 45 -14.03 -3.08 -6.96
CA LEU A 45 -13.42 -2.55 -8.19
C LEU A 45 -13.97 -3.25 -9.43
N GLN A 46 -14.05 -4.56 -9.42
CA GLN A 46 -14.52 -5.32 -10.57
C GLN A 46 -15.98 -4.98 -10.91
N ARG A 47 -16.84 -4.84 -9.92
CA ARG A 47 -18.24 -4.42 -10.13
C ARG A 47 -18.31 -3.00 -10.70
N GLU A 48 -17.55 -2.05 -10.16
CA GLU A 48 -17.52 -0.66 -10.64
C GLU A 48 -16.97 -0.58 -12.07
N TRP A 49 -15.93 -1.34 -12.38
CA TRP A 49 -15.30 -1.31 -13.69
C TRP A 49 -16.16 -1.99 -14.77
N THR A 50 -16.92 -3.03 -14.42
CA THR A 50 -17.84 -3.72 -15.34
C THR A 50 -19.19 -3.03 -15.49
N ALA A 51 -19.72 -2.38 -14.44
CA ALA A 51 -21.02 -1.71 -14.46
C ALA A 51 -21.07 -0.53 -15.44
N THR A 52 -19.91 0.03 -15.82
CA THR A 52 -19.83 1.14 -16.75
C THR A 52 -19.22 0.65 -18.06
N ALA A 53 -20.02 -0.03 -18.85
CA ALA A 53 -19.67 -0.74 -20.10
C ALA A 53 -19.12 0.14 -21.26
N THR A 54 -18.96 1.44 -21.07
CA THR A 54 -18.31 2.29 -22.04
C THR A 54 -16.89 2.56 -21.59
N PRO A 55 -15.85 1.99 -22.25
CA PRO A 55 -14.48 2.43 -21.99
C PRO A 55 -14.47 3.94 -22.26
N PRO A 56 -13.95 4.76 -21.33
CA PRO A 56 -13.84 6.17 -21.60
C PRO A 56 -13.01 6.35 -22.87
N LYS A 57 -13.51 7.14 -23.83
CA LYS A 57 -12.67 7.70 -24.90
C LYS A 57 -11.68 8.66 -24.22
N ALA A 58 -10.81 8.10 -23.39
CA ALA A 58 -9.92 8.87 -22.55
C ALA A 58 -8.73 9.30 -23.40
N ASN A 59 -8.62 10.59 -23.60
CA ASN A 59 -7.34 11.19 -23.90
C ASN A 59 -6.46 10.99 -22.64
N PRO A 60 -5.34 10.22 -22.69
CA PRO A 60 -4.51 9.94 -21.52
C PRO A 60 -4.00 11.20 -20.80
N LYS A 61 -4.05 12.35 -21.47
CA LYS A 61 -3.71 13.67 -20.90
C LYS A 61 -4.87 14.35 -20.15
N LYS A 62 -6.08 13.79 -20.16
CA LYS A 62 -7.29 14.42 -19.58
C LYS A 62 -8.17 13.43 -18.83
N VAL A 63 -7.54 12.51 -18.07
CA VAL A 63 -8.26 11.54 -17.26
C VAL A 63 -8.82 12.23 -16.02
N VAL A 64 -10.13 12.37 -15.95
CA VAL A 64 -10.83 12.88 -14.76
C VAL A 64 -11.05 11.70 -13.79
N GLN A 65 -10.20 11.59 -12.80
CA GLN A 65 -10.38 10.62 -11.73
C GLN A 65 -11.35 11.17 -10.68
N ARG A 66 -12.21 10.30 -10.18
CA ARG A 66 -13.15 10.62 -9.11
C ARG A 66 -12.55 10.18 -7.77
N ARG A 67 -12.52 11.10 -6.79
CA ARG A 67 -12.23 10.72 -5.39
C ARG A 67 -13.32 9.76 -4.90
N VAL A 68 -12.89 8.72 -4.21
CA VAL A 68 -13.78 7.75 -3.58
C VAL A 68 -13.84 8.03 -2.07
N ALA A 69 -14.85 7.49 -1.39
CA ALA A 69 -14.99 7.64 0.04
C ALA A 69 -13.94 6.80 0.79
N ALA A 70 -13.60 7.21 2.01
CA ALA A 70 -12.69 6.45 2.87
C ALA A 70 -13.15 4.99 3.03
N GLY A 71 -12.20 4.08 3.01
CA GLY A 71 -12.44 2.64 3.11
C GLY A 71 -12.84 1.94 1.81
N LYS A 72 -13.05 2.69 0.70
CA LYS A 72 -13.38 2.17 -0.63
C LYS A 72 -12.14 1.85 -1.44
N ALA A 73 -12.30 0.98 -2.42
CA ALA A 73 -11.25 0.63 -3.35
C ALA A 73 -10.95 1.80 -4.30
N LEU A 74 -9.66 2.14 -4.46
CA LEU A 74 -9.22 3.26 -5.30
C LEU A 74 -8.53 2.80 -6.58
N ALA A 75 -7.55 1.93 -6.46
CA ALA A 75 -6.68 1.50 -7.56
C ALA A 75 -6.05 0.15 -7.22
N VAL A 76 -5.34 -0.42 -8.18
CA VAL A 76 -4.48 -1.60 -7.95
C VAL A 76 -3.02 -1.18 -8.09
N ILE A 77 -2.14 -1.68 -7.22
CA ILE A 77 -0.71 -1.45 -7.28
C ILE A 77 0.03 -2.76 -7.50
N ASP A 78 1.02 -2.72 -8.42
CA ASP A 78 1.93 -3.79 -8.74
C ASP A 78 3.37 -3.31 -8.65
N ILE A 79 4.22 -4.07 -7.93
CA ILE A 79 5.65 -3.79 -7.79
C ILE A 79 6.40 -5.12 -7.93
N PRO A 80 6.74 -5.55 -9.15
CA PRO A 80 7.27 -6.89 -9.42
C PRO A 80 8.57 -7.21 -8.65
N LYS A 81 9.48 -6.25 -8.52
CA LYS A 81 10.75 -6.39 -7.79
C LYS A 81 10.57 -6.95 -6.38
N ILE A 82 9.52 -6.53 -5.69
CA ILE A 82 9.24 -6.95 -4.31
C ILE A 82 8.13 -8.00 -4.20
N LYS A 83 7.68 -8.56 -5.33
CA LYS A 83 6.58 -9.54 -5.42
C LYS A 83 5.29 -9.00 -4.80
N LEU A 84 5.00 -7.72 -5.00
CA LEU A 84 3.74 -7.11 -4.64
C LEU A 84 2.87 -7.09 -5.90
N ASP A 85 1.97 -8.06 -6.01
CA ASP A 85 1.15 -8.26 -7.20
C ASP A 85 -0.31 -8.00 -6.87
N ASN A 86 -1.00 -7.27 -7.74
CA ASN A 86 -2.45 -7.07 -7.71
C ASN A 86 -3.01 -6.62 -6.34
N LYS A 87 -2.32 -5.73 -5.62
CA LYS A 87 -2.80 -5.22 -4.33
C LYS A 87 -3.71 -4.03 -4.53
N VAL A 88 -4.93 -4.14 -4.02
CA VAL A 88 -5.88 -3.03 -4.06
C VAL A 88 -5.46 -1.98 -3.04
N ILE A 89 -5.33 -0.73 -3.50
CA ILE A 89 -5.15 0.46 -2.66
C ILE A 89 -6.54 0.89 -2.20
N VAL A 90 -6.68 1.06 -0.87
CA VAL A 90 -7.89 1.60 -0.26
C VAL A 90 -7.76 3.12 -0.09
N GLU A 91 -8.85 3.86 -0.21
CA GLU A 91 -8.85 5.29 0.13
C GLU A 91 -8.77 5.46 1.65
N GLY A 92 -7.78 6.22 2.13
CA GLY A 92 -7.53 6.47 3.54
C GLY A 92 -6.37 5.67 4.13
N VAL A 93 -5.85 6.17 5.24
CA VAL A 93 -4.70 5.60 5.97
C VAL A 93 -5.01 5.36 7.45
N GLY A 94 -6.28 5.31 7.81
CA GLY A 94 -6.71 4.94 9.15
C GLY A 94 -6.41 3.48 9.47
N ARG A 95 -6.63 3.10 10.73
CA ARG A 95 -6.34 1.74 11.19
C ARG A 95 -7.13 0.69 10.42
N ASP A 96 -8.40 0.96 10.13
CA ASP A 96 -9.28 -0.01 9.49
C ASP A 96 -9.02 -0.12 7.98
N GLU A 97 -8.60 0.98 7.35
CA GLU A 97 -8.17 1.00 5.95
C GLU A 97 -6.86 0.21 5.78
N LEU A 98 -5.85 0.52 6.58
CA LEU A 98 -4.53 -0.15 6.47
C LEU A 98 -4.57 -1.64 6.85
N ARG A 99 -5.55 -2.10 7.61
CA ARG A 99 -5.79 -3.54 7.83
C ARG A 99 -6.20 -4.28 6.57
N LYS A 100 -6.85 -3.59 5.63
CA LYS A 100 -7.30 -4.17 4.36
C LYS A 100 -6.17 -4.23 3.32
N GLY A 101 -5.19 -3.32 3.38
CA GLY A 101 -4.09 -3.24 2.41
C GLY A 101 -3.35 -1.92 2.42
N PRO A 102 -2.58 -1.61 1.36
CA PRO A 102 -2.02 -0.28 1.21
C PRO A 102 -3.12 0.77 1.06
N GLY A 103 -2.93 1.94 1.68
CA GLY A 103 -3.91 3.02 1.70
C GLY A 103 -3.38 4.31 1.08
N HIS A 104 -4.22 4.99 0.31
CA HIS A 104 -3.95 6.32 -0.22
C HIS A 104 -4.01 7.35 0.89
N VAL A 105 -3.07 8.29 0.90
CA VAL A 105 -3.05 9.41 1.83
C VAL A 105 -4.00 10.51 1.32
N PRO A 106 -5.14 10.79 1.98
CA PRO A 106 -6.20 11.64 1.42
C PRO A 106 -5.79 13.09 1.14
N SER A 107 -4.74 13.60 1.81
CA SER A 107 -4.19 14.94 1.59
C SER A 107 -3.36 15.05 0.33
N THR A 108 -3.09 13.95 -0.37
CA THR A 108 -2.30 13.90 -1.60
C THR A 108 -3.19 13.80 -2.85
N VAL A 109 -2.57 13.87 -4.04
CA VAL A 109 -3.31 13.78 -5.30
C VAL A 109 -3.61 12.33 -5.69
N LEU A 110 -4.52 12.13 -6.65
CA LEU A 110 -4.82 10.82 -7.23
C LEU A 110 -3.72 10.39 -8.22
N PRO A 111 -3.64 9.09 -8.57
CA PRO A 111 -2.60 8.58 -9.48
C PRO A 111 -2.54 9.37 -10.79
N GLY A 112 -1.34 9.70 -11.26
CA GLY A 112 -1.11 10.39 -12.52
C GLY A 112 -1.42 11.87 -12.53
N GLN A 113 -1.98 12.46 -11.49
CA GLN A 113 -2.19 13.91 -11.37
C GLN A 113 -0.87 14.62 -11.03
N ALA A 114 -0.78 15.88 -11.42
CA ALA A 114 0.33 16.74 -11.04
C ALA A 114 0.34 16.94 -9.53
N GLY A 115 1.40 16.51 -8.88
CA GLY A 115 1.58 16.44 -7.44
C GLY A 115 2.02 15.05 -6.98
N THR A 116 2.05 14.84 -5.68
CA THR A 116 2.47 13.60 -5.06
C THR A 116 1.28 12.70 -4.77
N PHE A 117 1.28 11.48 -5.32
CA PHE A 117 0.37 10.41 -4.96
C PHE A 117 0.98 9.61 -3.81
N GLY A 118 0.48 9.79 -2.60
CA GLY A 118 1.00 9.15 -1.39
C GLY A 118 0.31 7.84 -1.07
N VAL A 119 1.08 6.77 -0.82
CA VAL A 119 0.56 5.45 -0.43
C VAL A 119 1.28 4.95 0.81
N SER A 120 0.52 4.63 1.85
CA SER A 120 1.02 4.02 3.10
C SER A 120 0.70 2.54 3.16
N GLY A 121 1.56 1.74 3.78
CA GLY A 121 1.30 0.32 3.99
C GLY A 121 2.08 -0.27 5.16
N HIS A 122 1.52 -1.33 5.74
CA HIS A 122 2.18 -2.05 6.82
C HIS A 122 3.49 -2.71 6.38
N ARG A 123 4.48 -2.75 7.30
CA ARG A 123 5.77 -3.40 7.05
C ARG A 123 5.78 -4.87 7.44
N THR A 124 5.10 -5.25 8.52
CA THR A 124 5.25 -6.58 9.16
C THR A 124 3.94 -7.26 9.53
N THR A 125 2.81 -6.56 9.46
CA THR A 125 1.49 -7.06 9.82
C THR A 125 0.50 -6.84 8.69
N TYR A 126 -0.69 -7.44 8.78
CA TYR A 126 -1.78 -7.25 7.83
C TYR A 126 -1.36 -7.48 6.38
N GLY A 127 -0.84 -8.68 6.09
CA GLY A 127 -0.32 -9.03 4.78
C GLY A 127 0.99 -8.36 4.40
N ALA A 128 1.50 -7.45 5.25
CA ALA A 128 2.80 -6.78 5.12
C ALA A 128 3.11 -6.32 3.69
N PRO A 129 2.23 -5.53 3.04
CA PRO A 129 2.38 -5.20 1.61
C PRO A 129 3.73 -4.56 1.30
N PHE A 130 4.31 -3.83 2.25
CA PHE A 130 5.60 -3.15 2.07
C PHE A 130 6.75 -3.80 2.86
N TYR A 131 6.66 -5.13 3.13
CA TYR A 131 7.72 -5.85 3.84
C TYR A 131 9.09 -5.72 3.18
N ARG A 132 9.12 -5.83 1.84
CA ARG A 132 10.34 -5.80 1.02
C ARG A 132 10.61 -4.43 0.38
N LEU A 133 9.93 -3.36 0.83
CA LEU A 133 10.05 -2.03 0.21
C LEU A 133 11.50 -1.49 0.18
N ASN A 134 12.35 -1.97 1.11
CA ASN A 134 13.79 -1.62 1.15
C ASN A 134 14.62 -2.23 0.02
N GLU A 135 14.04 -3.12 -0.78
CA GLU A 135 14.72 -3.76 -1.91
C GLU A 135 14.54 -2.97 -3.21
N LEU A 136 13.72 -1.90 -3.17
CA LEU A 136 13.55 -1.02 -4.31
C LEU A 136 14.75 -0.10 -4.47
N GLU A 137 15.23 -0.03 -5.71
CA GLU A 137 16.36 0.76 -6.14
C GLU A 137 15.93 1.74 -7.24
N LYS A 138 16.76 2.74 -7.49
CA LYS A 138 16.54 3.68 -8.59
C LYS A 138 16.43 2.93 -9.94
N GLY A 139 15.37 3.21 -10.68
CA GLY A 139 15.07 2.57 -11.95
C GLY A 139 14.02 1.46 -11.87
N ASP A 140 13.72 0.93 -10.68
CA ASP A 140 12.64 -0.04 -10.50
C ASP A 140 11.27 0.59 -10.83
N THR A 141 10.32 -0.25 -11.23
CA THR A 141 8.99 0.21 -11.65
C THR A 141 7.92 -0.07 -10.61
N ILE A 142 7.01 0.91 -10.49
CA ILE A 142 5.78 0.81 -9.72
C ILE A 142 4.62 1.08 -10.67
N THR A 143 3.70 0.15 -10.80
CA THR A 143 2.52 0.31 -11.66
C THR A 143 1.28 0.52 -10.80
N VAL A 144 0.49 1.54 -11.14
CA VAL A 144 -0.81 1.81 -10.51
C VAL A 144 -1.88 1.79 -11.59
N VAL A 145 -2.84 0.88 -11.42
CA VAL A 145 -3.94 0.67 -12.35
C VAL A 145 -5.21 1.25 -11.76
N THR A 146 -5.79 2.21 -12.46
CA THR A 146 -7.13 2.72 -12.19
C THR A 146 -8.11 2.23 -13.27
N ARG A 147 -9.37 2.54 -13.12
CA ARG A 147 -10.37 2.22 -14.14
C ARG A 147 -10.02 2.84 -15.51
N GLU A 148 -9.50 4.06 -15.50
CA GLU A 148 -9.30 4.88 -16.69
C GLU A 148 -7.93 4.68 -17.33
N ALA A 149 -6.91 4.43 -16.50
CA ALA A 149 -5.52 4.42 -16.97
C ALA A 149 -4.61 3.52 -16.13
N VAL A 150 -3.49 3.18 -16.74
CA VAL A 150 -2.34 2.53 -16.11
C VAL A 150 -1.22 3.55 -16.03
N TYR A 151 -0.73 3.79 -14.82
CA TYR A 151 0.35 4.72 -14.51
C TYR A 151 1.59 3.94 -14.10
N THR A 152 2.69 4.14 -14.81
CA THR A 152 3.98 3.56 -14.47
C THR A 152 4.89 4.65 -13.91
N TYR A 153 5.33 4.43 -12.68
CA TYR A 153 6.30 5.29 -12.00
C TYR A 153 7.65 4.59 -11.97
N THR A 154 8.72 5.36 -12.15
CA THR A 154 10.09 4.89 -12.00
C THR A 154 10.66 5.39 -10.69
N VAL A 155 11.17 4.48 -9.86
CA VAL A 155 11.80 4.82 -8.57
C VAL A 155 13.00 5.72 -8.81
N THR A 156 13.05 6.84 -8.09
CA THR A 156 14.13 7.84 -8.19
C THR A 156 15.08 7.79 -7.02
N ARG A 157 14.58 7.59 -5.81
CA ARG A 157 15.37 7.52 -4.57
C ARG A 157 14.59 6.88 -3.44
N THR A 158 15.32 6.52 -2.39
CA THR A 158 14.77 6.09 -1.11
C THR A 158 15.29 6.98 0.02
N ALA A 159 14.56 7.05 1.14
CA ALA A 159 14.98 7.78 2.33
C ALA A 159 14.45 7.11 3.61
N ILE A 160 15.16 7.34 4.72
CA ILE A 160 14.68 6.99 6.06
C ILE A 160 14.49 8.29 6.81
N VAL A 161 13.29 8.53 7.33
CA VAL A 161 12.90 9.79 7.97
C VAL A 161 12.20 9.52 9.30
N ARG A 162 11.99 10.56 10.10
CA ARG A 162 11.18 10.48 11.33
C ARG A 162 9.68 10.41 10.96
N PRO A 163 8.85 9.84 11.83
CA PRO A 163 7.39 9.79 11.62
C PRO A 163 6.73 11.17 11.46
N THR A 164 7.36 12.20 11.98
CA THR A 164 6.91 13.59 11.93
C THR A 164 7.32 14.35 10.68
N ASP A 165 8.19 13.78 9.85
CA ASP A 165 8.70 14.42 8.64
C ASP A 165 7.70 14.24 7.49
N THR A 166 6.56 14.94 7.58
CA THR A 166 5.44 14.82 6.64
C THR A 166 5.70 15.48 5.29
N GLN A 167 6.72 16.35 5.20
CA GLN A 167 7.14 17.01 3.95
C GLN A 167 7.56 16.02 2.84
N VAL A 168 7.75 14.75 3.16
CA VAL A 168 7.97 13.69 2.16
C VAL A 168 6.75 13.45 1.26
N LEU A 169 5.59 13.99 1.63
CA LEU A 169 4.35 13.94 0.87
C LEU A 169 4.04 15.25 0.13
N ASP A 170 4.89 16.28 0.28
CA ASP A 170 4.74 17.54 -0.43
C ASP A 170 4.94 17.36 -1.94
N ASN A 171 4.35 18.24 -2.72
CA ASN A 171 4.49 18.20 -4.17
C ASN A 171 5.93 18.51 -4.59
N VAL A 172 6.47 17.67 -5.47
CA VAL A 172 7.76 17.92 -6.10
C VAL A 172 7.56 18.88 -7.26
N ILE A 173 8.25 20.01 -7.23
CA ILE A 173 8.19 21.02 -8.29
C ILE A 173 9.15 20.65 -9.42
N GLY A 174 8.68 20.70 -10.65
CA GLY A 174 9.46 20.44 -11.86
C GLY A 174 10.22 21.66 -12.35
N PRO A 175 10.99 21.51 -13.44
CA PRO A 175 11.78 22.62 -14.03
C PRO A 175 10.94 23.76 -14.60
N ASP A 176 9.66 23.50 -14.89
CA ASP A 176 8.69 24.47 -15.43
C ASP A 176 7.88 25.16 -14.31
N ASP A 177 8.35 25.07 -13.08
CA ASP A 177 7.73 25.62 -11.87
C ASP A 177 6.32 25.04 -11.57
N LYS A 178 6.05 23.84 -12.08
CA LYS A 178 4.80 23.11 -11.87
C LYS A 178 5.02 21.84 -11.08
N PRO A 179 4.01 21.37 -10.31
CA PRO A 179 4.10 20.09 -9.64
C PRO A 179 4.30 18.96 -10.65
N LYS A 180 5.29 18.10 -10.38
CA LYS A 180 5.45 16.84 -11.11
C LYS A 180 4.44 15.81 -10.65
N ALA A 181 4.00 14.93 -11.53
CA ALA A 181 3.28 13.72 -11.14
C ALA A 181 4.26 12.70 -10.55
N THR A 182 4.16 12.48 -9.25
CA THR A 182 5.06 11.58 -8.49
C THR A 182 4.29 10.59 -7.64
N ILE A 183 4.96 9.53 -7.21
CA ILE A 183 4.47 8.61 -6.18
C ILE A 183 5.41 8.61 -4.98
N THR A 184 4.82 8.55 -3.77
CA THR A 184 5.56 8.35 -2.53
C THR A 184 4.98 7.16 -1.78
N LEU A 185 5.78 6.09 -1.62
CA LEU A 185 5.42 4.94 -0.79
C LEU A 185 6.03 5.09 0.60
N THR A 186 5.24 4.86 1.64
CA THR A 186 5.71 4.97 3.03
C THR A 186 5.37 3.75 3.86
N THR A 187 6.32 3.33 4.70
CA THR A 187 6.13 2.23 5.65
C THR A 187 6.99 2.42 6.90
N CYS A 188 6.72 1.64 7.94
CA CYS A 188 7.51 1.64 9.17
C CYS A 188 8.94 1.14 8.95
N HIS A 189 9.91 1.70 9.70
CA HIS A 189 11.32 1.31 9.68
C HIS A 189 11.95 1.38 11.08
N PRO A 190 12.91 0.49 11.41
CA PRO A 190 13.20 -0.80 10.75
C PRO A 190 12.02 -1.78 10.85
N ARG A 191 12.17 -2.98 10.28
CA ARG A 191 11.16 -4.06 10.47
C ARG A 191 10.91 -4.27 11.96
N TYR A 192 9.64 -4.51 12.34
CA TYR A 192 9.18 -4.68 13.74
C TYR A 192 9.33 -3.43 14.62
N SER A 193 9.57 -2.26 14.03
CA SER A 193 9.65 -0.98 14.74
C SER A 193 8.93 0.12 13.98
N ALA A 194 8.33 1.06 14.71
CA ALA A 194 7.68 2.24 14.16
C ALA A 194 8.48 3.53 14.41
N ARG A 195 9.77 3.42 14.77
CA ARG A 195 10.61 4.56 15.17
C ARG A 195 10.91 5.52 14.03
N GLN A 196 10.95 4.99 12.81
CA GLN A 196 11.23 5.75 11.58
C GLN A 196 10.25 5.33 10.48
N ARG A 197 10.35 5.99 9.32
CA ARG A 197 9.66 5.63 8.08
C ARG A 197 10.67 5.40 6.98
N LEU A 198 10.48 4.32 6.25
CA LEU A 198 11.12 4.09 4.96
C LEU A 198 10.23 4.69 3.89
N ILE A 199 10.80 5.54 3.07
CA ILE A 199 10.14 6.25 1.98
C ILE A 199 10.78 5.82 0.66
N VAL A 200 9.95 5.56 -0.34
CA VAL A 200 10.36 5.36 -1.73
C VAL A 200 9.67 6.42 -2.58
N PHE A 201 10.45 7.13 -3.38
CA PHE A 201 9.96 8.15 -4.30
C PHE A 201 10.09 7.66 -5.73
N GLY A 202 9.09 7.99 -6.56
CA GLY A 202 9.12 7.69 -7.99
C GLY A 202 8.47 8.80 -8.80
N ASP A 203 8.99 9.04 -9.99
CA ASP A 203 8.44 9.98 -10.98
C ASP A 203 7.56 9.22 -11.97
N LEU A 204 6.43 9.80 -12.39
CA LEU A 204 5.60 9.25 -13.46
C LEU A 204 6.38 9.21 -14.76
N SER A 205 6.60 8.02 -15.30
CA SER A 205 7.36 7.80 -16.53
C SER A 205 6.48 7.48 -17.73
N TYR A 206 5.34 6.82 -17.51
CA TYR A 206 4.45 6.44 -18.60
C TYR A 206 2.98 6.35 -18.14
N THR A 207 2.07 6.66 -19.06
CA THR A 207 0.62 6.53 -18.88
C THR A 207 0.00 5.90 -20.11
N SER A 208 -0.83 4.87 -19.91
CA SER A 208 -1.65 4.26 -20.96
C SER A 208 -3.10 4.16 -20.54
N VAL A 209 -3.99 4.07 -21.52
CA VAL A 209 -5.42 3.83 -21.25
C VAL A 209 -5.61 2.41 -20.73
N ASN A 210 -6.39 2.24 -19.66
CA ASN A 210 -6.78 0.92 -19.21
C ASN A 210 -7.91 0.40 -20.10
N THR A 211 -7.72 -0.75 -20.73
CA THR A 211 -8.71 -1.41 -21.60
C THR A 211 -9.76 -2.22 -20.83
N GLY A 212 -9.94 -1.92 -19.54
CA GLY A 212 -10.98 -2.53 -18.71
C GLY A 212 -10.57 -3.83 -18.01
N LYS A 213 -9.27 -4.14 -17.96
CA LYS A 213 -8.77 -5.29 -17.20
C LYS A 213 -8.35 -4.83 -15.80
N VAL A 214 -9.09 -5.29 -14.77
CA VAL A 214 -8.47 -5.48 -13.45
C VAL A 214 -7.40 -6.54 -13.71
N ALA A 215 -6.13 -6.23 -13.48
CA ALA A 215 -5.07 -7.21 -13.64
C ALA A 215 -5.45 -8.49 -12.86
N ALA A 216 -5.36 -9.61 -13.55
CA ALA A 216 -5.78 -10.91 -13.02
C ALA A 216 -4.79 -11.41 -11.95
#